data_640e69d4676002b927e24f39356ecf38
#
_entry.id   640e69d4676002b927e24f39356ecf38
#
_cell.length_a   1.000
_cell.length_b   1.000
_cell.length_c   1.000
_cell.angle_alpha   90.00
_cell.angle_beta   90.00
_cell.angle_gamma   90.00
#
_symmetry.space_group_name_H-M   'P 1'
#
loop_
_entity.id
_entity.type
_entity.pdbx_description
1 polymer ?
#
loop_
_entity_poly.entity_id
_entity_poly.type
_entity_poly.pdbx_seq_one_letter_code
_entity_poly.pdbx_strand_id
1 'polypeptide(L)'
;MNPTDSVVQLPWRLALQLLAHAKASGLVSICSGKRRATMVLIDGRVLHATSTTTTRLGESLVDRGVVTKQVLDRVLQMQRRKKMKQPLGTILTELGLISQAVAEAEIETQIARVLKEVTGWERCKLNLEPMEASAEAVLFPESCELEALLSRLAWACED
;
A
#
# COMPACT_ATOMS: atom_id res chain seq x y z
N MET A 1 6.28 1.99 28.22
CA MET A 1 6.65 2.59 26.93
C MET A 1 6.39 1.61 25.82
N ASN A 2 5.55 1.98 24.88
CA ASN A 2 5.21 1.10 23.77
C ASN A 2 6.38 1.07 22.79
N PRO A 3 6.81 -0.10 22.27
CA PRO A 3 7.89 -0.16 21.28
C PRO A 3 7.69 0.71 20.06
N THR A 4 6.43 0.98 19.70
CA THR A 4 6.09 1.87 18.58
C THR A 4 6.44 3.33 18.84
N ASP A 5 6.51 3.75 20.10
CA ASP A 5 6.86 5.13 20.45
C ASP A 5 8.31 5.46 20.14
N SER A 6 9.19 4.46 20.23
CA SER A 6 10.60 4.61 19.90
C SER A 6 10.82 4.83 18.40
N VAL A 7 10.00 4.19 17.57
CA VAL A 7 10.09 4.28 16.11
C VAL A 7 9.62 5.65 15.62
N VAL A 8 8.67 6.27 16.32
CA VAL A 8 8.11 7.58 15.95
C VAL A 8 9.16 8.70 16.01
N GLN A 9 10.22 8.53 16.82
CA GLN A 9 11.28 9.54 16.95
C GLN A 9 12.34 9.45 15.85
N LEU A 10 12.33 8.37 15.05
CA LEU A 10 13.27 8.21 13.94
C LEU A 10 12.75 8.94 12.69
N PRO A 11 13.66 9.40 11.81
CA PRO A 11 13.22 9.85 10.50
C PRO A 11 12.41 8.75 9.83
N TRP A 12 11.28 9.11 9.23
CA TRP A 12 10.37 8.13 8.67
C TRP A 12 11.03 7.21 7.64
N ARG A 13 12.00 7.73 6.87
CA ARG A 13 12.75 6.93 5.89
C ARG A 13 13.58 5.85 6.55
N LEU A 14 14.26 6.20 7.63
CA LEU A 14 15.06 5.25 8.40
C LEU A 14 14.15 4.19 9.03
N ALA A 15 13.01 4.61 9.58
CA ALA A 15 12.05 3.70 10.17
C ALA A 15 11.53 2.69 9.14
N LEU A 16 11.19 3.15 7.93
CA LEU A 16 10.76 2.26 6.86
C LEU A 16 11.88 1.31 6.42
N GLN A 17 13.12 1.79 6.33
CA GLN A 17 14.26 0.94 6.00
C GLN A 17 14.47 -0.15 7.04
N LEU A 18 14.32 0.17 8.32
CA LEU A 18 14.41 -0.82 9.39
C LEU A 18 13.30 -1.86 9.29
N LEU A 19 12.08 -1.44 9.00
CA LEU A 19 10.94 -2.35 8.81
C LEU A 19 11.16 -3.25 7.59
N ALA A 20 11.69 -2.71 6.51
CA ALA A 20 11.99 -3.47 5.31
C ALA A 20 13.08 -4.52 5.58
N HIS A 21 14.15 -4.12 6.25
CA HIS A 21 15.27 -4.99 6.57
C HIS A 21 14.85 -6.10 7.54
N ALA A 22 14.00 -5.77 8.50
CA ALA A 22 13.48 -6.74 9.47
C ALA A 22 12.38 -7.64 8.87
N LYS A 23 11.98 -7.41 7.62
CA LYS A 23 10.87 -8.12 6.95
C LYS A 23 9.62 -8.11 7.82
N ALA A 24 9.27 -6.92 8.30
CA ALA A 24 8.15 -6.73 9.20
C ALA A 24 6.81 -7.03 8.53
N SER A 25 5.83 -7.43 9.33
CA SER A 25 4.44 -7.61 8.93
C SER A 25 3.55 -6.72 9.79
N GLY A 26 2.64 -6.01 9.18
CA GLY A 26 1.72 -5.16 9.91
C GLY A 26 1.17 -4.02 9.09
N LEU A 27 0.35 -3.20 9.74
CA LEU A 27 -0.20 -1.98 9.16
C LEU A 27 0.70 -0.81 9.54
N VAL A 28 1.30 -0.19 8.54
CA VAL A 28 2.12 1.00 8.72
C VAL A 28 1.25 2.22 8.42
N SER A 29 1.21 3.17 9.34
CA SER A 29 0.54 4.45 9.15
C SER A 29 1.57 5.57 9.22
N ILE A 30 1.55 6.45 8.23
CA ILE A 30 2.44 7.61 8.18
C ILE A 30 1.55 8.85 8.15
N CYS A 31 1.69 9.71 9.14
CA CYS A 31 0.85 10.91 9.28
C CYS A 31 1.69 12.16 9.26
N SER A 32 1.21 13.18 8.54
CA SER A 32 1.78 14.51 8.52
C SER A 32 0.64 15.53 8.53
N GLY A 33 0.33 16.08 9.72
CA GLY A 33 -0.83 16.93 9.88
C GLY A 33 -2.12 16.17 9.59
N LYS A 34 -2.88 16.65 8.59
CA LYS A 34 -4.12 16.00 8.16
C LYS A 34 -3.89 14.92 7.09
N ARG A 35 -2.67 14.82 6.56
CA ARG A 35 -2.33 13.82 5.56
C ARG A 35 -2.01 12.50 6.22
N ARG A 36 -2.51 11.44 5.66
CA ARG A 36 -2.29 10.10 6.18
C ARG A 36 -2.07 9.13 5.03
N ALA A 37 -1.05 8.33 5.15
CA ALA A 37 -0.81 7.19 4.26
C ALA A 37 -0.82 5.92 5.08
N THR A 38 -1.37 4.86 4.52
CA THR A 38 -1.36 3.54 5.13
C THR A 38 -0.79 2.52 4.17
N MET A 39 -0.10 1.54 4.71
CA MET A 39 0.58 0.51 3.94
C MET A 39 0.50 -0.79 4.71
N VAL A 40 0.09 -1.86 4.03
CA VAL A 40 0.08 -3.19 4.62
C VAL A 40 1.35 -3.92 4.21
N LEU A 41 2.13 -4.38 5.19
CA LEU A 41 3.34 -5.16 4.96
C LEU A 41 3.12 -6.61 5.37
N ILE A 42 3.64 -7.53 4.58
CA ILE A 42 3.73 -8.95 4.94
C ILE A 42 5.13 -9.43 4.56
N ASP A 43 5.90 -9.82 5.55
CA ASP A 43 7.28 -10.28 5.38
C ASP A 43 8.15 -9.33 4.55
N GLY A 44 7.98 -8.02 4.79
CA GLY A 44 8.73 -6.98 4.09
C GLY A 44 8.22 -6.64 2.70
N ARG A 45 7.12 -7.23 2.28
CA ARG A 45 6.48 -6.93 0.99
C ARG A 45 5.27 -6.04 1.19
N VAL A 46 5.09 -5.08 0.30
CA VAL A 46 3.93 -4.19 0.36
C VAL A 46 2.77 -4.84 -0.37
N LEU A 47 1.72 -5.15 0.37
CA LEU A 47 0.50 -5.72 -0.19
C LEU A 47 -0.33 -4.64 -0.86
N HIS A 48 -0.51 -3.53 -0.18
CA HIS A 48 -1.19 -2.39 -0.75
C HIS A 48 -0.82 -1.13 0.03
N ALA A 49 -1.01 0.03 -0.61
CA ALA A 49 -0.78 1.32 0.00
C ALA A 49 -1.86 2.30 -0.46
N THR A 50 -2.30 3.16 0.46
CA THR A 50 -3.25 4.23 0.15
C THR A 50 -2.84 5.50 0.88
N SER A 51 -3.31 6.64 0.39
CA SER A 51 -3.15 7.91 1.09
C SER A 51 -4.40 8.76 0.91
N THR A 52 -4.52 9.79 1.73
CA THR A 52 -5.64 10.72 1.66
C THR A 52 -5.65 11.56 0.38
N THR A 53 -4.53 11.65 -0.30
CA THR A 53 -4.34 12.49 -1.49
C THR A 53 -4.03 11.73 -2.77
N THR A 54 -3.62 10.46 -2.68
CA THR A 54 -3.34 9.63 -3.85
C THR A 54 -4.64 9.00 -4.38
N THR A 55 -4.80 9.00 -5.70
CA THR A 55 -5.92 8.34 -6.36
C THR A 55 -5.97 6.86 -5.99
N ARG A 56 -7.14 6.38 -5.60
CA ARG A 56 -7.33 4.99 -5.23
C ARG A 56 -7.24 4.07 -6.45
N LEU A 57 -6.88 2.82 -6.20
CA LEU A 57 -6.73 1.80 -7.24
C LEU A 57 -7.97 1.71 -8.16
N GLY A 58 -9.16 1.64 -7.57
CA GLY A 58 -10.40 1.54 -8.34
C GLY A 58 -10.62 2.73 -9.25
N GLU A 59 -10.37 3.95 -8.76
CA GLU A 59 -10.51 5.16 -9.57
C GLU A 59 -9.50 5.17 -10.71
N SER A 60 -8.28 4.73 -10.46
CA SER A 60 -7.24 4.64 -11.49
C SER A 60 -7.64 3.67 -12.61
N LEU A 61 -8.22 2.53 -12.25
CA LEU A 61 -8.68 1.53 -13.23
C LEU A 61 -9.83 2.08 -14.09
N VAL A 62 -10.72 2.85 -13.50
CA VAL A 62 -11.82 3.51 -14.24
C VAL A 62 -11.25 4.57 -15.19
N ASP A 63 -10.33 5.40 -14.72
CA ASP A 63 -9.71 6.46 -15.53
C ASP A 63 -8.97 5.89 -16.73
N ARG A 64 -8.38 4.72 -16.60
CA ARG A 64 -7.69 4.02 -17.68
C ARG A 64 -8.63 3.23 -18.60
N GLY A 65 -9.91 3.16 -18.27
CA GLY A 65 -10.88 2.41 -19.05
C GLY A 65 -10.78 0.89 -18.88
N VAL A 66 -10.08 0.40 -17.87
CA VAL A 66 -9.94 -1.04 -17.61
C VAL A 66 -11.23 -1.62 -17.06
N VAL A 67 -11.90 -0.88 -16.19
CA VAL A 67 -13.24 -1.23 -15.67
C VAL A 67 -14.15 -0.02 -15.77
N THR A 68 -15.45 -0.25 -15.85
CA THR A 68 -16.41 0.84 -15.82
C THR A 68 -16.74 1.24 -14.40
N LYS A 69 -17.17 2.48 -14.21
CA LYS A 69 -17.58 2.97 -12.90
C LYS A 69 -18.72 2.12 -12.31
N GLN A 70 -19.67 1.70 -13.15
CA GLN A 70 -20.79 0.87 -12.73
C GLN A 70 -20.32 -0.46 -12.16
N VAL A 71 -19.38 -1.12 -12.83
CA VAL A 71 -18.81 -2.38 -12.40
C VAL A 71 -18.05 -2.18 -11.08
N LEU A 72 -17.25 -1.13 -11.00
CA LEU A 72 -16.52 -0.81 -9.78
C LEU A 72 -17.45 -0.61 -8.60
N ASP A 73 -18.53 0.17 -8.77
CA ASP A 73 -19.47 0.44 -7.70
C ASP A 73 -20.14 -0.83 -7.20
N ARG A 74 -20.48 -1.75 -8.11
CA ARG A 74 -21.05 -3.06 -7.74
C ARG A 74 -20.08 -3.91 -6.94
N VAL A 75 -18.82 -3.94 -7.34
CA VAL A 75 -17.79 -4.70 -6.64
C VAL A 75 -17.55 -4.13 -5.25
N LEU A 76 -17.49 -2.81 -5.12
CA LEU A 76 -17.33 -2.14 -3.83
C LEU A 76 -18.51 -2.41 -2.90
N GLN A 77 -19.73 -2.41 -3.42
CA GLN A 77 -20.90 -2.76 -2.63
C GLN A 77 -20.85 -4.22 -2.16
N MET A 78 -20.44 -5.12 -3.03
CA MET A 78 -20.27 -6.53 -2.69
C MET A 78 -19.22 -6.71 -1.60
N GLN A 79 -18.10 -6.00 -1.72
CA GLN A 79 -17.03 -6.02 -0.73
C GLN A 79 -17.54 -5.57 0.65
N ARG A 80 -18.33 -4.51 0.70
CA ARG A 80 -18.92 -4.00 1.95
C ARG A 80 -19.95 -4.97 2.55
N ARG A 81 -20.87 -5.49 1.71
CA ARG A 81 -21.95 -6.38 2.16
C ARG A 81 -21.40 -7.68 2.72
N LYS A 82 -20.41 -8.25 2.06
CA LYS A 82 -19.82 -9.53 2.47
C LYS A 82 -18.68 -9.37 3.45
N LYS A 83 -18.38 -8.14 3.86
CA LYS A 83 -17.25 -7.82 4.75
C LYS A 83 -15.95 -8.49 4.26
N MET A 84 -15.74 -8.45 2.96
CA MET A 84 -14.56 -9.06 2.35
C MET A 84 -13.31 -8.32 2.78
N LYS A 85 -12.35 -9.06 3.32
CA LYS A 85 -11.07 -8.49 3.77
C LYS A 85 -10.04 -8.45 2.65
N GLN A 86 -10.35 -9.00 1.50
CA GLN A 86 -9.43 -9.04 0.37
C GLN A 86 -9.29 -7.65 -0.27
N PRO A 87 -8.10 -7.30 -0.74
CA PRO A 87 -7.90 -6.06 -1.50
C PRO A 87 -8.71 -6.07 -2.79
N LEU A 88 -9.11 -4.88 -3.24
CA LEU A 88 -9.91 -4.71 -4.44
C LEU A 88 -9.30 -5.37 -5.67
N GLY A 89 -7.99 -5.23 -5.87
CA GLY A 89 -7.31 -5.84 -7.02
C GLY A 89 -7.45 -7.35 -7.05
N THR A 90 -7.38 -8.00 -5.89
CA THR A 90 -7.57 -9.45 -5.76
C THR A 90 -9.00 -9.83 -6.12
N ILE A 91 -9.99 -9.12 -5.61
CA ILE A 91 -11.40 -9.38 -5.90
C ILE A 91 -11.68 -9.26 -7.41
N LEU A 92 -11.22 -8.18 -8.03
CA LEU A 92 -11.42 -7.96 -9.45
C LEU A 92 -10.78 -9.06 -10.31
N THR A 93 -9.61 -9.54 -9.89
CA THR A 93 -8.91 -10.62 -10.59
C THR A 93 -9.66 -11.94 -10.45
N GLU A 94 -10.13 -12.27 -9.25
CA GLU A 94 -10.90 -13.50 -9.00
C GLU A 94 -12.23 -13.52 -9.77
N LEU A 95 -12.85 -12.35 -9.94
CA LEU A 95 -14.07 -12.22 -10.72
C LEU A 95 -13.82 -12.20 -12.23
N GLY A 96 -12.57 -12.24 -12.65
CA GLY A 96 -12.23 -12.23 -14.07
C GLY A 96 -12.41 -10.88 -14.75
N LEU A 97 -12.57 -9.79 -14.00
CA LEU A 97 -12.79 -8.47 -14.55
C LEU A 97 -11.51 -7.80 -15.02
N ILE A 98 -10.38 -8.17 -14.43
CA ILE A 98 -9.04 -7.72 -14.85
C ILE A 98 -8.10 -8.93 -14.84
N SER A 99 -7.05 -8.86 -15.64
CA SER A 99 -6.01 -9.89 -15.61
C SER A 99 -5.10 -9.71 -14.41
N GLN A 100 -4.42 -10.78 -13.99
CA GLN A 100 -3.45 -10.72 -12.91
C GLN A 100 -2.33 -9.71 -13.22
N ALA A 101 -1.86 -9.69 -14.46
CA ALA A 101 -0.79 -8.77 -14.88
C ALA A 101 -1.23 -7.31 -14.74
N VAL A 102 -2.47 -6.99 -15.11
CA VAL A 102 -3.02 -5.64 -14.95
C VAL A 102 -3.16 -5.28 -13.48
N ALA A 103 -3.66 -6.20 -12.65
CA ALA A 103 -3.80 -5.98 -11.22
C ALA A 103 -2.45 -5.69 -10.56
N GLU A 104 -1.45 -6.50 -10.83
CA GLU A 104 -0.10 -6.33 -10.28
C GLU A 104 0.52 -5.00 -10.70
N ALA A 105 0.39 -4.62 -11.97
CA ALA A 105 0.92 -3.37 -12.48
C ALA A 105 0.25 -2.16 -11.80
N GLU A 106 -1.06 -2.20 -11.60
CA GLU A 106 -1.79 -1.11 -10.95
C GLU A 106 -1.48 -1.01 -9.46
N ILE A 107 -1.35 -2.15 -8.78
CA ILE A 107 -0.97 -2.17 -7.36
C ILE A 107 0.44 -1.60 -7.19
N GLU A 108 1.38 -2.01 -8.03
CA GLU A 108 2.75 -1.51 -8.01
C GLU A 108 2.79 0.00 -8.26
N THR A 109 2.03 0.48 -9.24
CA THR A 109 1.93 1.91 -9.54
C THR A 109 1.35 2.68 -8.36
N GLN A 110 0.32 2.15 -7.72
CA GLN A 110 -0.33 2.76 -6.57
C GLN A 110 0.64 2.88 -5.40
N ILE A 111 1.37 1.82 -5.09
CA ILE A 111 2.36 1.80 -4.02
C ILE A 111 3.45 2.84 -4.29
N ALA A 112 3.96 2.89 -5.51
CA ALA A 112 4.98 3.86 -5.90
C ALA A 112 4.50 5.30 -5.76
N ARG A 113 3.25 5.58 -6.13
CA ARG A 113 2.65 6.91 -5.98
C ARG A 113 2.55 7.33 -4.53
N VAL A 114 2.09 6.43 -3.66
CA VAL A 114 1.95 6.71 -2.23
C VAL A 114 3.31 6.99 -1.61
N LEU A 115 4.31 6.16 -1.88
CA LEU A 115 5.66 6.35 -1.36
C LEU A 115 6.27 7.66 -1.85
N LYS A 116 6.13 7.96 -3.13
CA LYS A 116 6.63 9.21 -3.70
C LYS A 116 5.98 10.43 -3.05
N GLU A 117 4.69 10.36 -2.81
CA GLU A 117 3.95 11.44 -2.16
C GLU A 117 4.44 11.65 -0.73
N VAL A 118 4.61 10.58 0.02
CA VAL A 118 5.10 10.64 1.41
C VAL A 118 6.49 11.26 1.48
N THR A 119 7.34 11.07 0.46
CA THR A 119 8.68 11.70 0.45
C THR A 119 8.62 13.21 0.46
N GLY A 120 7.54 13.81 -0.02
CA GLY A 120 7.32 15.25 0.02
C GLY A 120 6.74 15.77 1.32
N TRP A 121 6.36 14.90 2.23
CA TRP A 121 5.77 15.31 3.50
C TRP A 121 6.86 15.66 4.52
N GLU A 122 6.58 16.70 5.30
CA GLU A 122 7.44 17.10 6.40
C GLU A 122 6.85 16.65 7.73
N ARG A 123 7.72 16.37 8.69
CA ARG A 123 7.33 16.01 10.07
C ARG A 123 6.37 14.84 10.13
N CYS A 124 6.72 13.77 9.45
CA CYS A 124 5.92 12.56 9.47
C CYS A 124 6.08 11.78 10.77
N LYS A 125 4.96 11.24 11.25
CA LYS A 125 4.93 10.26 12.34
C LYS A 125 4.58 8.91 11.74
N LEU A 126 5.39 7.91 12.04
CA LEU A 126 5.18 6.55 11.57
C LEU A 126 4.74 5.67 12.74
N ASN A 127 3.70 4.88 12.51
CA ASN A 127 3.22 3.90 13.48
C ASN A 127 3.09 2.55 12.79
N LEU A 128 3.54 1.51 13.48
CA LEU A 128 3.38 0.12 13.03
C LEU A 128 2.43 -0.60 13.98
N GLU A 129 1.35 -1.13 13.42
CA GLU A 129 0.43 -2.02 14.12
C GLU A 129 0.73 -3.45 13.66
N PRO A 130 1.37 -4.28 14.49
CA PRO A 130 1.72 -5.63 14.06
C PRO A 130 0.49 -6.45 13.69
N MET A 131 0.61 -7.24 12.63
CA MET A 131 -0.43 -8.15 12.18
C MET A 131 0.19 -9.51 11.95
N GLU A 132 -0.57 -10.57 12.23
CA GLU A 132 -0.14 -11.90 11.85
C GLU A 132 -0.26 -12.04 10.34
N ALA A 133 0.76 -12.62 9.71
CA ALA A 133 0.70 -12.94 8.29
C ALA A 133 -0.40 -13.97 8.09
N SER A 134 -1.54 -13.57 7.53
CA SER A 134 -2.59 -14.52 7.21
C SER A 134 -2.16 -15.35 6.02
N ALA A 135 -2.44 -16.65 6.09
CA ALA A 135 -2.10 -17.58 5.02
C ALA A 135 -3.01 -17.44 3.81
N GLU A 136 -3.93 -16.47 3.80
CA GLU A 136 -4.77 -16.22 2.65
C GLU A 136 -3.91 -15.78 1.48
N ALA A 137 -3.99 -16.55 0.40
CA ALA A 137 -3.24 -16.29 -0.80
C ALA A 137 -3.68 -14.94 -1.38
N VAL A 138 -2.81 -13.97 -1.28
CA VAL A 138 -3.03 -12.66 -1.85
C VAL A 138 -2.07 -12.49 -3.01
N LEU A 139 -2.54 -11.81 -4.05
CA LEU A 139 -1.69 -11.47 -5.18
C LEU A 139 -0.64 -10.46 -4.72
N PHE A 140 0.61 -10.91 -4.69
CA PHE A 140 1.75 -10.04 -4.45
C PHE A 140 2.54 -9.91 -5.74
N PRO A 141 2.67 -8.72 -6.29
CA PRO A 141 3.74 -8.49 -7.25
C PRO A 141 5.08 -8.77 -6.54
N GLU A 142 5.89 -9.64 -7.10
CA GLU A 142 7.21 -9.93 -6.55
C GLU A 142 8.08 -8.68 -6.45
N SER A 143 7.79 -7.71 -7.30
CA SER A 143 8.49 -6.42 -7.35
C SER A 143 8.15 -5.47 -6.21
N CYS A 144 7.21 -5.83 -5.33
CA CYS A 144 6.77 -4.95 -4.23
C CYS A 144 7.50 -5.19 -2.91
N GLU A 145 8.75 -5.67 -2.95
CA GLU A 145 9.60 -5.67 -1.76
C GLU A 145 9.87 -4.23 -1.34
N LEU A 146 9.58 -3.92 -0.09
CA LEU A 146 9.72 -2.56 0.42
C LEU A 146 11.16 -2.06 0.29
N GLU A 147 12.15 -2.91 0.55
CA GLU A 147 13.57 -2.55 0.42
C GLU A 147 13.92 -2.11 -1.00
N ALA A 148 13.45 -2.83 -2.01
CA ALA A 148 13.68 -2.49 -3.40
C ALA A 148 12.98 -1.18 -3.78
N LEU A 149 11.76 -0.96 -3.30
CA LEU A 149 10.99 0.25 -3.57
C LEU A 149 11.67 1.48 -2.93
N LEU A 150 12.15 1.35 -1.70
CA LEU A 150 12.84 2.44 -1.02
C LEU A 150 14.16 2.79 -1.69
N SER A 151 14.89 1.80 -2.21
CA SER A 151 16.11 2.03 -2.97
C SER A 151 15.88 2.86 -4.22
N ARG A 152 14.79 2.58 -4.95
CA ARG A 152 14.41 3.35 -6.14
C ARG A 152 14.05 4.79 -5.77
N LEU A 153 13.37 5.00 -4.65
CA LEU A 153 12.98 6.32 -4.18
C LEU A 153 14.19 7.13 -3.72
N ALA A 154 15.17 6.50 -3.08
CA ALA A 154 16.39 7.18 -2.67
C ALA A 154 17.11 7.77 -3.87
N TRP A 155 17.18 7.04 -4.97
CA TRP A 155 17.74 7.56 -6.22
C TRP A 155 16.96 8.73 -6.79
N ALA A 156 15.64 8.68 -6.71
CA ALA A 156 14.77 9.73 -7.22
C ALA A 156 14.85 11.02 -6.37
N CYS A 157 15.24 10.91 -5.11
CA CYS A 157 15.33 12.05 -4.21
C CYS A 157 16.70 12.75 -4.20
N GLU A 158 17.71 12.13 -4.80
CA GLU A 158 19.06 12.71 -4.88
C GLU A 158 19.23 13.67 -6.08
N ASP A 159 18.27 13.69 -6.96
CA ASP A 159 18.20 14.63 -8.07
C ASP A 159 17.45 15.90 -7.61
#